data_5df800c3a72489287090310d1350eabb
#
_entry.id   5df800c3a72489287090310d1350eabb
#
_cell.length_a   1.000
_cell.length_b   1.000
_cell.length_c   1.000
_cell.angle_alpha   90.00
_cell.angle_beta   90.00
_cell.angle_gamma   90.00
#
_symmetry.space_group_name_H-M   'P 1'
#
loop_
_entity.id
_entity.type
_entity.pdbx_description
1 polymer ?
#
loop_
_entity_poly.entity_id
_entity_poly.type
_entity_poly.pdbx_seq_one_letter_code
_entity_poly.pdbx_strand_id
1 'polypeptide(L)' 'MNTMEKFERLCGRMMSPEASTFEEFCRREGLSETRADNLFYANFGVSGEEFLSKIRNPSIVIAI' A
#
# COMPACT_ATOMS: atom_id res chain seq x y z
N MET A 1 -6.89 -0.89 18.19
CA MET A 1 -6.99 -0.98 16.72
C MET A 1 -6.28 -2.24 16.25
N ASN A 2 -6.96 -3.09 15.51
CA ASN A 2 -6.37 -4.34 15.06
C ASN A 2 -5.59 -4.15 13.74
N THR A 3 -4.87 -5.21 13.34
CA THR A 3 -4.01 -5.15 12.16
C THR A 3 -4.78 -4.85 10.88
N MET A 4 -5.96 -5.42 10.73
CA MET A 4 -6.76 -5.17 9.53
C MET A 4 -7.22 -3.72 9.43
N GLU A 5 -7.59 -3.12 10.55
CA GLU A 5 -7.96 -1.71 10.54
C GLU A 5 -6.78 -0.83 10.14
N LYS A 6 -5.59 -1.16 10.65
CA LYS A 6 -4.37 -0.44 10.28
C LYS A 6 -4.07 -0.59 8.80
N PHE A 7 -4.27 -1.80 8.28
CA PHE A 7 -4.05 -2.08 6.88
C PHE A 7 -5.02 -1.29 5.99
N GLU A 8 -6.29 -1.25 6.37
CA GLU A 8 -7.28 -0.49 5.64
C GLU A 8 -6.95 1.01 5.62
N ARG A 9 -6.48 1.54 6.75
CA ARG A 9 -6.04 2.94 6.81
C ARG A 9 -4.82 3.17 5.93
N LEU A 10 -3.90 2.22 5.94
CA LEU A 10 -2.72 2.31 5.09
C LEU A 10 -3.12 2.39 3.62
N CYS A 11 -4.02 1.51 3.19
CA CYS A 11 -4.51 1.53 1.82
C CYS A 11 -5.14 2.87 1.47
N GLY A 12 -5.96 3.42 2.37
CA GLY A 12 -6.59 4.70 2.16
C GLY A 12 -5.59 5.84 2.01
N ARG A 13 -4.54 5.83 2.83
CA ARG A 13 -3.49 6.85 2.72
C ARG A 13 -2.74 6.74 1.41
N MET A 14 -2.46 5.50 0.99
CA MET A 14 -1.74 5.27 -0.25
C MET A 14 -2.54 5.71 -1.48
N MET A 15 -3.85 5.70 -1.38
CA MET A 15 -4.72 6.18 -2.46
C MET A 15 -4.75 7.69 -2.56
N SER A 16 -4.28 8.39 -1.53
CA SER A 16 -4.21 9.85 -1.54
C SER A 16 -3.04 10.33 -2.37
N PRO A 17 -3.11 11.51 -2.99
CA PRO A 17 -2.01 12.03 -3.81
C PRO A 17 -0.87 12.61 -2.96
N GLU A 18 -0.32 11.82 -2.08
CA GLU A 18 0.80 12.23 -1.24
C GLU A 18 2.10 11.67 -1.80
N ALA A 19 3.15 12.48 -1.75
CA ALA A 19 4.46 12.07 -2.24
C ALA A 19 5.24 11.39 -1.10
N SER A 20 4.81 10.23 -0.70
CA SER A 20 5.44 9.48 0.38
C SER A 20 5.86 8.10 -0.12
N THR A 21 6.80 7.50 0.60
CA THR A 21 7.23 6.14 0.29
C THR A 21 6.35 5.14 1.02
N PHE A 22 6.37 3.90 0.56
CA PHE A 22 5.66 2.83 1.25
C PHE A 22 6.11 2.69 2.71
N GLU A 23 7.41 2.81 2.94
CA GLU A 23 7.97 2.75 4.28
C GLU A 23 7.34 3.80 5.20
N GLU A 24 7.21 5.02 4.69
CA GLU A 24 6.65 6.10 5.48
C GLU A 24 5.17 5.89 5.78
N PHE A 25 4.41 5.39 4.81
CA PHE A 25 3.01 5.07 5.03
C PHE A 25 2.86 4.00 6.12
N CYS A 26 3.68 2.96 6.08
CA CYS A 26 3.65 1.91 7.08
C CYS A 26 3.99 2.45 8.46
N ARG A 27 4.99 3.33 8.54
CA ARG A 27 5.40 3.92 9.80
C ARG A 27 4.27 4.74 10.41
N ARG A 28 3.57 5.50 9.59
CA ARG A 28 2.46 6.32 10.07
C ARG A 28 1.32 5.49 10.63
N GLU A 29 1.06 4.33 10.05
CA GLU A 29 -0.02 3.47 10.50
C GLU A 29 0.42 2.47 11.56
N GLY A 30 1.69 2.46 11.91
CA GLY A 30 2.19 1.55 12.93
C GLY A 30 2.27 0.10 12.48
N LEU A 31 2.49 -0.13 11.18
CA LEU A 31 2.68 -1.46 10.62
C LEU A 31 4.14 -1.63 10.20
N SER A 32 4.67 -2.86 10.35
CA SER A 32 5.97 -3.16 9.79
C SER A 32 5.79 -3.40 8.29
N GLU A 33 6.84 -3.07 7.52
CA GLU A 33 6.78 -3.28 6.08
C GLU A 33 6.55 -4.75 5.71
N THR A 34 7.20 -5.66 6.43
CA THR A 34 7.04 -7.08 6.17
C THR A 34 5.60 -7.53 6.38
N ARG A 35 5.00 -7.10 7.47
CA ARG A 35 3.60 -7.45 7.74
C ARG A 35 2.66 -6.83 6.71
N ALA A 36 2.91 -5.58 6.34
CA ALA A 36 2.10 -4.91 5.34
C ALA A 36 2.21 -5.61 3.98
N ASP A 37 3.44 -5.98 3.57
CA ASP A 37 3.63 -6.72 2.33
C ASP A 37 2.86 -8.04 2.33
N ASN A 38 2.90 -8.77 3.43
CA ASN A 38 2.16 -10.03 3.53
C ASN A 38 0.67 -9.80 3.35
N LEU A 39 0.14 -8.73 3.91
CA LEU A 39 -1.27 -8.40 3.76
C LEU A 39 -1.60 -8.00 2.32
N PHE A 40 -0.71 -7.28 1.67
CA PHE A 40 -0.92 -6.93 0.26
C PHE A 40 -0.91 -8.17 -0.62
N TYR A 41 0.03 -9.08 -0.41
CA TYR A 41 0.05 -10.33 -1.16
C TYR A 41 -1.21 -11.16 -0.92
N ALA A 42 -1.66 -11.22 0.32
CA ALA A 42 -2.84 -12.01 0.67
C ALA A 42 -4.12 -11.42 0.06
N ASN A 43 -4.20 -10.11 -0.05
CA ASN A 43 -5.43 -9.45 -0.51
C ASN A 43 -5.40 -9.05 -1.98
N PHE A 44 -4.23 -8.71 -2.51
CA PHE A 44 -4.13 -8.16 -3.88
C PHE A 44 -3.14 -8.92 -4.77
N GLY A 45 -2.37 -9.83 -4.21
CA GLY A 45 -1.41 -10.60 -4.98
C GLY A 45 -0.16 -9.84 -5.40
N VAL A 46 0.09 -8.69 -4.82
CA VAL A 46 1.28 -7.87 -5.12
C VAL A 46 1.85 -7.32 -3.82
N SER A 47 3.10 -6.86 -3.87
CA SER A 47 3.72 -6.22 -2.70
C SER A 47 3.15 -4.82 -2.49
N GLY A 48 3.39 -4.26 -1.30
CA GLY A 48 2.93 -2.91 -1.01
C GLY A 48 3.57 -1.87 -1.92
N GLU A 49 4.86 -2.02 -2.20
CA GLU A 49 5.54 -1.10 -3.11
C GLU A 49 4.98 -1.18 -4.51
N GLU A 50 4.72 -2.39 -4.98
CA GLU A 50 4.13 -2.58 -6.31
C GLU A 50 2.74 -2.00 -6.38
N PHE A 51 1.95 -2.18 -5.34
CA PHE A 51 0.62 -1.59 -5.25
C PHE A 51 0.71 -0.07 -5.34
N LEU A 52 1.62 0.53 -4.58
CA LEU A 52 1.82 1.97 -4.58
C LEU A 52 2.24 2.47 -5.96
N SER A 53 3.14 1.74 -6.60
CA SER A 53 3.61 2.09 -7.94
C SER A 53 2.47 2.10 -8.95
N LYS A 54 1.59 1.11 -8.87
CA LYS A 54 0.45 1.03 -9.77
C LYS A 54 -0.53 2.18 -9.57
N ILE A 55 -0.71 2.61 -8.34
CA ILE A 55 -1.56 3.76 -8.04
C ILE A 55 -0.98 5.03 -8.64
N ARG A 56 0.33 5.20 -8.53
CA ARG A 56 1.00 6.41 -9.02
C ARG A 56 1.15 6.47 -10.52
N ASN A 57 1.16 5.31 -11.16
CA ASN A 57 1.34 5.22 -12.61
C ASN A 57 0.21 4.41 -13.25
N PRO A 58 -1.03 4.89 -13.15
CA PRO A 58 -2.18 4.15 -13.67
C PRO A 58 -2.14 3.97 -15.18
N SER A 59 -1.40 4.81 -15.88
CA SER A 59 -1.30 4.71 -17.34
C SER A 59 -0.66 3.41 -17.80
N ILE A 60 0.12 2.77 -16.96
CA ILE A 60 0.76 1.50 -17.30
C ILE A 60 -0.27 0.39 -17.48
N VAL A 61 -1.38 0.49 -16.79
CA VAL A 61 -2.43 -0.52 -16.80
C VAL A 61 -3.22 -0.52 -18.10
N ILE A 62 -3.16 0.56 -18.84
CA ILE A 62 -3.98 0.75 -20.04
C ILE A 62 -3.31 0.26 -21.30
N ALA A 63 -2.09 -0.19 -21.20
CA ALA A 63 -1.32 -0.64 -22.36
C ALA A 63 -1.80 -2.00 -22.86
N ILE A 64 -3.00 -2.07 -23.29
CA ILE A 64 -3.56 -3.33 -23.76
C ILE A 64 -4.04 -3.17 -25.19
#